data_79c9595cda17b14fcc33e8eab5ba202b
#
_entry.id   79c9595cda17b14fcc33e8eab5ba202b
#
_cell.length_a   1.000
_cell.length_b   1.000
_cell.length_c   1.000
_cell.angle_alpha   90.00
_cell.angle_beta   90.00
_cell.angle_gamma   90.00
#
_symmetry.space_group_name_H-M   'P 1'
#
loop_
_entity.id
_entity.type
_entity.pdbx_description
1 polymer ?
#
loop_
_entity_poly.entity_id
_entity_poly.type
_entity_poly.pdbx_seq_one_letter_code
_entity_poly.pdbx_strand_id
1 'polypeptide(L)'
;MSDNWVVQNLQNALDTWNEKLAEIWTLITMSPENFKGGTIWSVVLNIHGAIQAIGLALLVLFFVVGVMKTCGSFAEVKRPETALKIFIRFALAKGVVTYGLDLMLALFTIVQGVVSTIMNSAGLGAIQETILPGEIVTAIEDCTFFESIPLWAVTLIGSLFITVLSFVMILTVYGRFFKLYLYTAIAPVPLSTFAGEPTQSVGIAFVKSYAAVCFEGAIIVLGCIIFSLFASTPPVVQSGATAVTMVWSYVGELVFNMLVLVGAIKMADRVVREMMGL
;
A
#
# COMPACT_ATOMS: atom_id res chain seq x y z
N MET A 1 27.41 16.10 -16.98
CA MET A 1 26.67 15.00 -17.60
C MET A 1 27.62 14.37 -18.61
N SER A 2 27.86 13.09 -18.50
CA SER A 2 28.72 12.39 -19.47
C SER A 2 27.97 12.33 -20.81
N ASP A 3 28.70 12.57 -21.91
CA ASP A 3 28.15 12.46 -23.29
C ASP A 3 27.96 11.01 -23.73
N ASN A 4 28.37 10.05 -22.87
CA ASN A 4 28.29 8.63 -23.17
C ASN A 4 26.86 8.12 -22.98
N TRP A 5 26.22 7.73 -24.06
CA TRP A 5 24.83 7.24 -24.07
C TRP A 5 24.61 5.97 -23.22
N VAL A 6 25.65 5.17 -22.96
CA VAL A 6 25.58 4.00 -22.07
C VAL A 6 25.39 4.45 -20.62
N VAL A 7 26.16 5.48 -20.21
CA VAL A 7 26.01 6.11 -18.89
C VAL A 7 24.63 6.76 -18.76
N GLN A 8 24.21 7.50 -19.80
CA GLN A 8 22.90 8.17 -19.80
C GLN A 8 21.73 7.17 -19.64
N ASN A 9 21.78 6.01 -20.29
CA ASN A 9 20.75 4.98 -20.16
C ASN A 9 20.60 4.49 -18.71
N LEU A 10 21.72 4.21 -18.05
CA LEU A 10 21.70 3.74 -16.68
C LEU A 10 21.26 4.85 -15.71
N GLN A 11 21.72 6.07 -15.96
CA GLN A 11 21.35 7.24 -15.17
C GLN A 11 19.85 7.54 -15.27
N ASN A 12 19.28 7.55 -16.46
CA ASN A 12 17.83 7.73 -16.66
C ASN A 12 16.99 6.66 -15.95
N ALA A 13 17.48 5.42 -15.91
CA ALA A 13 16.81 4.36 -15.17
C ALA A 13 16.84 4.58 -13.66
N LEU A 14 17.99 5.02 -13.12
CA LEU A 14 18.14 5.38 -11.71
C LEU A 14 17.31 6.61 -11.34
N ASP A 15 17.26 7.61 -12.19
CA ASP A 15 16.43 8.81 -11.99
C ASP A 15 14.95 8.40 -11.94
N THR A 16 14.50 7.52 -12.83
CA THR A 16 13.14 6.95 -12.79
C THR A 16 12.87 6.21 -11.48
N TRP A 17 13.82 5.42 -11.00
CA TRP A 17 13.71 4.72 -9.72
C TRP A 17 13.58 5.70 -8.55
N ASN A 18 14.46 6.69 -8.47
CA ASN A 18 14.46 7.71 -7.42
C ASN A 18 13.16 8.53 -7.44
N GLU A 19 12.69 8.92 -8.64
CA GLU A 19 11.41 9.62 -8.80
C GLU A 19 10.25 8.78 -8.25
N LYS A 20 10.19 7.49 -8.56
CA LYS A 20 9.12 6.60 -8.09
C LYS A 20 9.21 6.33 -6.59
N LEU A 21 10.39 6.24 -6.02
CA LEU A 21 10.58 6.21 -4.57
C LEU A 21 10.05 7.47 -3.89
N ALA A 22 10.39 8.65 -4.40
CA ALA A 22 9.90 9.93 -3.88
C ALA A 22 8.36 10.03 -4.00
N GLU A 23 7.78 9.56 -5.11
CA GLU A 23 6.33 9.51 -5.31
C GLU A 23 5.66 8.60 -4.26
N ILE A 24 6.26 7.46 -3.90
CA ILE A 24 5.74 6.55 -2.86
C ILE A 24 5.64 7.26 -1.51
N TRP A 25 6.67 8.00 -1.08
CA TRP A 25 6.64 8.74 0.19
C TRP A 25 5.48 9.74 0.23
N THR A 26 5.26 10.45 -0.86
CA THR A 26 4.14 11.38 -1.00
C THR A 26 2.80 10.66 -0.93
N LEU A 27 2.66 9.54 -1.64
CA LEU A 27 1.41 8.78 -1.72
C LEU A 27 1.06 8.09 -0.40
N ILE A 28 2.03 7.59 0.35
CA ILE A 28 1.75 6.91 1.62
C ILE A 28 1.12 7.85 2.65
N THR A 29 1.52 9.11 2.65
CA THR A 29 0.98 10.14 3.54
C THR A 29 -0.27 10.83 2.99
N MET A 30 -0.60 10.63 1.72
CA MET A 30 -1.74 11.26 1.08
C MET A 30 -3.06 10.62 1.52
N SER A 31 -4.07 11.46 1.82
CA SER A 31 -5.41 10.96 2.09
C SER A 31 -6.10 10.47 0.80
N PRO A 32 -7.01 9.47 0.89
CA PRO A 32 -7.77 8.99 -0.26
C PRO A 32 -8.54 10.09 -0.97
N GLU A 33 -8.97 11.12 -0.24
CA GLU A 33 -9.71 12.27 -0.75
C GLU A 33 -8.91 13.09 -1.76
N ASN A 34 -7.59 13.20 -1.56
CA ASN A 34 -6.70 14.05 -2.35
C ASN A 34 -6.02 13.31 -3.51
N PHE A 35 -6.11 11.99 -3.55
CA PHE A 35 -5.48 11.19 -4.59
C PHE A 35 -6.06 11.54 -5.97
N LYS A 36 -5.17 11.84 -6.93
CA LYS A 36 -5.55 12.23 -8.31
C LYS A 36 -6.57 13.39 -8.37
N GLY A 37 -6.43 14.38 -7.48
CA GLY A 37 -7.26 15.60 -7.48
C GLY A 37 -8.70 15.42 -7.01
N GLY A 38 -9.02 14.33 -6.30
CA GLY A 38 -10.33 14.14 -5.66
C GLY A 38 -11.50 13.74 -6.57
N THR A 39 -11.32 13.72 -7.90
CA THR A 39 -12.39 13.35 -8.84
C THR A 39 -12.89 11.92 -8.61
N ILE A 40 -11.97 10.97 -8.37
CA ILE A 40 -12.32 9.58 -8.10
C ILE A 40 -13.08 9.49 -6.77
N TRP A 41 -12.64 10.26 -5.77
CA TRP A 41 -13.29 10.30 -4.46
C TRP A 41 -14.74 10.75 -4.52
N SER A 42 -15.06 11.79 -5.31
CA SER A 42 -16.45 12.24 -5.48
C SER A 42 -17.34 11.16 -6.06
N VAL A 43 -16.84 10.35 -7.00
CA VAL A 43 -17.57 9.20 -7.54
C VAL A 43 -17.79 8.12 -6.48
N VAL A 44 -16.77 7.83 -5.68
CA VAL A 44 -16.85 6.88 -4.56
C VAL A 44 -17.91 7.30 -3.55
N LEU A 45 -17.96 8.59 -3.20
CA LEU A 45 -18.98 9.15 -2.29
C LEU A 45 -20.39 9.02 -2.85
N ASN A 46 -20.60 9.28 -4.12
CA ASN A 46 -21.90 9.14 -4.78
C ASN A 46 -22.36 7.67 -4.77
N ILE A 47 -21.46 6.73 -5.05
CA ILE A 47 -21.75 5.29 -5.01
C ILE A 47 -22.06 4.88 -3.56
N HIS A 48 -21.26 5.30 -2.59
CA HIS A 48 -21.47 5.03 -1.17
C HIS A 48 -22.87 5.50 -0.71
N GLY A 49 -23.26 6.73 -1.07
CA GLY A 49 -24.58 7.28 -0.73
C GLY A 49 -25.73 6.47 -1.34
N ALA A 50 -25.60 6.04 -2.59
CA ALA A 50 -26.60 5.18 -3.24
C ALA A 50 -26.70 3.80 -2.54
N ILE A 51 -25.56 3.20 -2.19
CA ILE A 51 -25.50 1.89 -1.50
C ILE A 51 -25.97 2.00 -0.04
N GLN A 52 -25.85 3.18 0.59
CA GLN A 52 -26.27 3.38 1.98
C GLN A 52 -27.78 3.10 2.18
N ALA A 53 -28.62 3.48 1.22
CA ALA A 53 -30.04 3.17 1.27
C ALA A 53 -30.29 1.64 1.25
N ILE A 54 -29.53 0.91 0.42
CA ILE A 54 -29.57 -0.55 0.38
C ILE A 54 -29.05 -1.14 1.70
N GLY A 55 -27.96 -0.62 2.24
CA GLY A 55 -27.40 -1.03 3.52
C GLY A 55 -28.39 -0.87 4.67
N LEU A 56 -29.16 0.22 4.70
CA LEU A 56 -30.21 0.43 5.71
C LEU A 56 -31.38 -0.56 5.56
N ALA A 57 -31.77 -0.91 4.34
CA ALA A 57 -32.77 -1.96 4.10
C ALA A 57 -32.27 -3.34 4.57
N LEU A 58 -31.02 -3.69 4.23
CA LEU A 58 -30.37 -4.92 4.68
C LEU A 58 -30.21 -4.97 6.21
N LEU A 59 -29.94 -3.84 6.85
CA LEU A 59 -29.85 -3.75 8.30
C LEU A 59 -31.15 -4.21 8.97
N VAL A 60 -32.33 -3.80 8.46
CA VAL A 60 -33.61 -4.26 8.98
C VAL A 60 -33.76 -5.76 8.77
N LEU A 61 -33.38 -6.29 7.60
CA LEU A 61 -33.44 -7.71 7.32
C LEU A 61 -32.56 -8.52 8.28
N PHE A 62 -31.29 -8.13 8.44
CA PHE A 62 -30.35 -8.82 9.34
C PHE A 62 -30.79 -8.70 10.81
N PHE A 63 -31.40 -7.57 11.19
CA PHE A 63 -31.99 -7.40 12.51
C PHE A 63 -33.10 -8.42 12.74
N VAL A 64 -34.05 -8.54 11.81
CA VAL A 64 -35.17 -9.51 11.93
C VAL A 64 -34.64 -10.94 12.02
N VAL A 65 -33.71 -11.31 11.15
CA VAL A 65 -33.05 -12.64 11.18
C VAL A 65 -32.33 -12.85 12.53
N GLY A 66 -31.66 -11.83 13.04
CA GLY A 66 -31.01 -11.86 14.35
C GLY A 66 -31.98 -12.11 15.48
N VAL A 67 -33.11 -11.36 15.54
CA VAL A 67 -34.17 -11.55 16.53
C VAL A 67 -34.73 -12.96 16.46
N MET A 68 -35.05 -13.45 15.26
CA MET A 68 -35.63 -14.79 15.08
C MET A 68 -34.70 -15.92 15.54
N LYS A 69 -33.39 -15.75 15.39
CA LYS A 69 -32.41 -16.75 15.80
C LYS A 69 -32.05 -16.68 17.29
N THR A 70 -32.07 -15.47 17.86
CA THR A 70 -31.69 -15.24 19.27
C THR A 70 -32.87 -15.54 20.21
N CYS A 71 -34.08 -15.28 19.76
CA CYS A 71 -35.29 -15.52 20.53
C CYS A 71 -35.95 -16.82 20.03
N GLY A 72 -35.61 -17.94 20.64
CA GLY A 72 -36.21 -19.26 20.33
C GLY A 72 -37.71 -19.35 20.63
N SER A 73 -38.23 -18.42 21.46
CA SER A 73 -39.69 -18.27 21.73
C SER A 73 -40.06 -16.80 21.91
N PHE A 74 -41.32 -16.49 21.57
CA PHE A 74 -41.90 -15.15 21.83
C PHE A 74 -41.89 -14.75 23.33
N ALA A 75 -41.78 -15.71 24.23
CA ALA A 75 -41.67 -15.48 25.66
C ALA A 75 -40.35 -14.83 26.08
N GLU A 76 -39.27 -15.07 25.35
CA GLU A 76 -37.95 -14.46 25.61
C GLU A 76 -37.86 -13.00 25.15
N VAL A 77 -38.60 -12.63 24.10
CA VAL A 77 -38.69 -11.23 23.63
C VAL A 77 -39.43 -10.35 24.67
N LYS A 78 -40.32 -10.94 25.44
CA LYS A 78 -41.09 -10.21 26.50
C LYS A 78 -40.24 -9.85 27.72
N ARG A 79 -39.03 -10.39 27.87
CA ARG A 79 -38.13 -9.97 28.95
C ARG A 79 -37.56 -8.59 28.64
N PRO A 80 -37.76 -7.59 29.50
CA PRO A 80 -37.35 -6.21 29.22
C PRO A 80 -35.85 -6.07 28.97
N GLU A 81 -35.04 -6.88 29.62
CA GLU A 81 -33.59 -6.89 29.45
C GLU A 81 -33.17 -7.35 28.04
N THR A 82 -33.79 -8.40 27.50
CA THR A 82 -33.53 -8.91 26.16
C THR A 82 -33.97 -7.92 25.09
N ALA A 83 -35.19 -7.34 25.27
CA ALA A 83 -35.71 -6.32 24.37
C ALA A 83 -34.81 -5.08 24.32
N LEU A 84 -34.33 -4.61 25.48
CA LEU A 84 -33.41 -3.47 25.55
C LEU A 84 -32.07 -3.77 24.85
N LYS A 85 -31.49 -4.96 25.07
CA LYS A 85 -30.24 -5.39 24.41
C LYS A 85 -30.37 -5.41 22.89
N ILE A 86 -31.48 -5.94 22.39
CA ILE A 86 -31.78 -6.01 20.95
C ILE A 86 -31.93 -4.60 20.36
N PHE A 87 -32.66 -3.71 21.08
CA PHE A 87 -32.87 -2.33 20.65
C PHE A 87 -31.52 -1.54 20.59
N ILE A 88 -30.71 -1.66 21.62
CA ILE A 88 -29.37 -1.02 21.65
C ILE A 88 -28.52 -1.51 20.48
N ARG A 89 -28.52 -2.82 20.21
CA ARG A 89 -27.78 -3.39 19.06
C ARG A 89 -28.23 -2.79 17.73
N PHE A 90 -29.59 -2.69 17.54
CA PHE A 90 -30.16 -2.09 16.35
C PHE A 90 -29.75 -0.62 16.19
N ALA A 91 -29.86 0.16 17.27
CA ALA A 91 -29.47 1.57 17.28
C ALA A 91 -28.00 1.79 16.97
N LEU A 92 -27.11 0.97 17.56
CA LEU A 92 -25.69 1.01 17.29
C LEU A 92 -25.38 0.61 15.84
N ALA A 93 -25.98 -0.47 15.34
CA ALA A 93 -25.79 -0.90 13.95
C ALA A 93 -26.28 0.14 12.95
N LYS A 94 -27.42 0.80 13.22
CA LYS A 94 -27.90 1.92 12.42
C LYS A 94 -26.91 3.08 12.43
N GLY A 95 -26.37 3.42 13.59
CA GLY A 95 -25.33 4.44 13.73
C GLY A 95 -24.08 4.10 12.89
N VAL A 96 -23.62 2.85 12.97
CA VAL A 96 -22.45 2.38 12.20
C VAL A 96 -22.71 2.44 10.68
N VAL A 97 -23.89 2.12 10.19
CA VAL A 97 -24.21 2.25 8.76
C VAL A 97 -24.35 3.70 8.34
N THR A 98 -24.95 4.54 9.19
CA THR A 98 -25.17 5.97 8.87
C THR A 98 -23.88 6.76 8.87
N TYR A 99 -23.03 6.54 9.85
CA TYR A 99 -21.73 7.23 10.02
C TYR A 99 -20.54 6.36 9.58
N GLY A 100 -20.79 5.32 8.79
CA GLY A 100 -19.78 4.36 8.37
C GLY A 100 -18.62 5.00 7.62
N LEU A 101 -18.92 5.98 6.77
CA LEU A 101 -17.91 6.75 6.04
C LEU A 101 -16.98 7.51 7.00
N ASP A 102 -17.56 8.23 7.96
CA ASP A 102 -16.81 9.02 8.94
C ASP A 102 -15.92 8.11 9.81
N LEU A 103 -16.45 6.94 10.21
CA LEU A 103 -15.68 5.94 10.95
C LEU A 103 -14.51 5.38 10.14
N MET A 104 -14.70 5.13 8.85
CA MET A 104 -13.63 4.65 7.97
C MET A 104 -12.56 5.72 7.77
N LEU A 105 -12.94 6.97 7.56
CA LEU A 105 -12.00 8.09 7.44
C LEU A 105 -11.25 8.34 8.75
N ALA A 106 -11.93 8.27 9.89
CA ALA A 106 -11.29 8.38 11.21
C ALA A 106 -10.24 7.29 11.42
N LEU A 107 -10.56 6.03 11.07
CA LEU A 107 -9.61 4.93 11.14
C LEU A 107 -8.39 5.17 10.24
N PHE A 108 -8.62 5.63 9.01
CA PHE A 108 -7.53 5.99 8.10
C PHE A 108 -6.64 7.09 8.70
N THR A 109 -7.23 8.15 9.26
CA THR A 109 -6.49 9.26 9.89
C THR A 109 -5.65 8.80 11.07
N ILE A 110 -6.17 7.91 11.92
CA ILE A 110 -5.42 7.31 13.04
C ILE A 110 -4.18 6.56 12.51
N VAL A 111 -4.36 5.73 11.49
CA VAL A 111 -3.25 4.97 10.90
C VAL A 111 -2.25 5.90 10.20
N GLN A 112 -2.72 6.97 9.58
CA GLN A 112 -1.85 7.99 9.00
C GLN A 112 -0.99 8.70 10.06
N GLY A 113 -1.54 8.91 11.26
CA GLY A 113 -0.78 9.36 12.43
C GLY A 113 0.32 8.38 12.83
N VAL A 114 0.06 7.07 12.79
CA VAL A 114 1.07 6.04 13.01
C VAL A 114 2.18 6.10 11.95
N VAL A 115 1.81 6.22 10.68
CA VAL A 115 2.78 6.37 9.57
C VAL A 115 3.68 7.59 9.79
N SER A 116 3.08 8.74 10.10
CA SER A 116 3.83 9.98 10.37
C SER A 116 4.77 9.84 11.57
N THR A 117 4.35 9.13 12.61
CA THR A 117 5.18 8.86 13.80
C THR A 117 6.38 8.00 13.43
N ILE A 118 6.18 6.94 12.62
CA ILE A 118 7.27 6.07 12.16
C ILE A 118 8.27 6.88 11.32
N MET A 119 7.79 7.69 10.39
CA MET A 119 8.64 8.51 9.52
C MET A 119 9.48 9.52 10.33
N ASN A 120 8.88 10.15 11.34
CA ASN A 120 9.58 11.14 12.16
C ASN A 120 10.56 10.52 13.17
N SER A 121 10.24 9.34 13.71
CA SER A 121 11.08 8.69 14.74
C SER A 121 12.36 8.08 14.16
N ALA A 122 12.34 7.68 12.90
CA ALA A 122 13.49 7.03 12.26
C ALA A 122 14.60 8.01 11.83
N GLY A 123 14.36 9.33 11.85
CA GLY A 123 15.33 10.33 11.39
C GLY A 123 15.69 10.22 9.89
N LEU A 124 15.04 9.31 9.19
CA LEU A 124 15.30 8.95 7.79
C LEU A 124 14.30 9.66 6.85
N GLY A 125 13.99 10.92 7.14
CA GLY A 125 13.08 11.74 6.33
C GLY A 125 13.60 12.06 4.91
N ALA A 126 14.80 11.63 4.57
CA ALA A 126 15.37 11.78 3.24
C ALA A 126 15.62 10.39 2.64
N ILE A 127 14.94 10.10 1.56
CA ILE A 127 15.28 8.96 0.69
C ILE A 127 16.71 9.21 0.20
N GLN A 128 17.62 8.30 0.45
CA GLN A 128 18.92 8.35 -0.19
C GLN A 128 18.72 8.03 -1.67
N GLU A 129 19.01 9.00 -2.52
CA GLU A 129 19.00 8.80 -3.96
C GLU A 129 20.08 7.78 -4.33
N THR A 130 19.70 6.83 -5.17
CA THR A 130 20.66 5.89 -5.75
C THR A 130 21.44 6.61 -6.86
N ILE A 131 22.69 6.88 -6.60
CA ILE A 131 23.58 7.61 -7.53
C ILE A 131 24.55 6.62 -8.17
N LEU A 132 24.82 6.79 -9.45
CA LEU A 132 25.81 5.98 -10.17
C LEU A 132 27.22 6.35 -9.67
N PRO A 133 28.02 5.38 -9.16
CA PRO A 133 29.38 5.65 -8.70
C PRO A 133 30.27 6.18 -9.82
N GLY A 134 31.12 7.15 -9.50
CA GLY A 134 32.04 7.73 -10.46
C GLY A 134 33.01 6.70 -11.07
N GLU A 135 33.42 5.66 -10.35
CA GLU A 135 34.26 4.57 -10.83
C GLU A 135 33.55 3.78 -11.95
N ILE A 136 32.26 3.57 -11.89
CA ILE A 136 31.50 2.92 -12.96
C ILE A 136 31.40 3.83 -14.18
N VAL A 137 31.21 5.13 -13.98
CA VAL A 137 31.17 6.12 -15.07
C VAL A 137 32.52 6.12 -15.80
N THR A 138 33.64 6.24 -15.07
CA THR A 138 34.97 6.22 -15.63
C THR A 138 35.24 4.90 -16.37
N ALA A 139 34.87 3.76 -15.77
CA ALA A 139 35.05 2.46 -16.42
C ALA A 139 34.30 2.32 -17.76
N ILE A 140 33.14 2.98 -17.89
CA ILE A 140 32.32 3.02 -19.12
C ILE A 140 32.99 3.97 -20.15
N GLU A 141 33.50 5.12 -19.71
CA GLU A 141 34.07 6.15 -20.57
C GLU A 141 35.43 5.74 -21.15
N ASP A 142 36.23 4.99 -20.40
CA ASP A 142 37.55 4.50 -20.81
C ASP A 142 37.48 3.28 -21.76
N CYS A 143 36.28 2.73 -22.03
CA CYS A 143 36.09 1.58 -22.88
C CYS A 143 36.37 1.90 -24.37
N THR A 144 37.06 0.97 -25.05
CA THR A 144 37.21 1.01 -26.51
C THR A 144 35.86 0.71 -27.19
N PHE A 145 35.75 1.11 -28.48
CA PHE A 145 34.51 0.92 -29.24
C PHE A 145 34.01 -0.54 -29.26
N PHE A 146 34.91 -1.50 -29.36
CA PHE A 146 34.56 -2.94 -29.38
C PHE A 146 34.11 -3.45 -28.01
N GLU A 147 34.63 -2.91 -26.93
CA GLU A 147 34.20 -3.23 -25.55
C GLU A 147 32.86 -2.56 -25.19
N SER A 148 32.52 -1.49 -25.89
CA SER A 148 31.25 -0.77 -25.66
C SER A 148 30.01 -1.57 -26.10
N ILE A 149 30.15 -2.52 -27.06
CA ILE A 149 29.02 -3.32 -27.55
C ILE A 149 28.45 -4.24 -26.46
N PRO A 150 29.22 -5.13 -25.80
CA PRO A 150 28.71 -5.95 -24.71
C PRO A 150 28.28 -5.11 -23.50
N LEU A 151 28.97 -4.00 -23.23
CA LEU A 151 28.64 -3.08 -22.16
C LEU A 151 27.26 -2.44 -22.38
N TRP A 152 26.97 -2.04 -23.60
CA TRP A 152 25.65 -1.54 -23.97
C TRP A 152 24.56 -2.56 -23.72
N ALA A 153 24.76 -3.80 -24.12
CA ALA A 153 23.76 -4.84 -23.88
C ALA A 153 23.47 -5.04 -22.38
N VAL A 154 24.52 -5.05 -21.55
CA VAL A 154 24.43 -5.17 -20.10
C VAL A 154 23.65 -4.01 -19.49
N THR A 155 23.99 -2.78 -19.84
CA THR A 155 23.33 -1.59 -19.30
C THR A 155 21.89 -1.44 -19.81
N LEU A 156 21.59 -1.84 -21.05
CA LEU A 156 20.23 -1.85 -21.60
C LEU A 156 19.33 -2.85 -20.85
N ILE A 157 19.83 -4.04 -20.60
CA ILE A 157 19.10 -5.04 -19.81
C ILE A 157 18.91 -4.55 -18.37
N GLY A 158 19.96 -4.03 -17.74
CA GLY A 158 19.91 -3.48 -16.39
C GLY A 158 18.93 -2.33 -16.27
N SER A 159 18.98 -1.36 -17.17
CA SER A 159 18.06 -0.21 -17.16
C SER A 159 16.60 -0.63 -17.38
N LEU A 160 16.36 -1.64 -18.22
CA LEU A 160 15.03 -2.20 -18.40
C LEU A 160 14.51 -2.83 -17.09
N PHE A 161 15.33 -3.64 -16.40
CA PHE A 161 14.94 -4.23 -15.12
C PHE A 161 14.66 -3.16 -14.07
N ILE A 162 15.51 -2.16 -13.90
CA ILE A 162 15.34 -1.05 -12.96
C ILE A 162 14.03 -0.32 -13.23
N THR A 163 13.75 0.01 -14.49
CA THR A 163 12.53 0.70 -14.90
C THR A 163 11.28 -0.13 -14.60
N VAL A 164 11.29 -1.42 -14.95
CA VAL A 164 10.18 -2.33 -14.67
C VAL A 164 9.93 -2.46 -13.17
N LEU A 165 10.98 -2.60 -12.36
CA LEU A 165 10.86 -2.68 -10.90
C LEU A 165 10.29 -1.39 -10.31
N SER A 166 10.68 -0.23 -10.81
CA SER A 166 10.14 1.08 -10.42
C SER A 166 8.62 1.15 -10.65
N PHE A 167 8.15 0.70 -11.82
CA PHE A 167 6.72 0.66 -12.12
C PHE A 167 5.96 -0.36 -11.29
N VAL A 168 6.53 -1.54 -11.04
CA VAL A 168 5.91 -2.56 -10.18
C VAL A 168 5.74 -2.05 -8.75
N MET A 169 6.71 -1.32 -8.25
CA MET A 169 6.70 -0.72 -6.93
C MET A 169 5.59 0.32 -6.78
N ILE A 170 5.54 1.31 -7.67
CA ILE A 170 4.51 2.37 -7.62
C ILE A 170 3.10 1.82 -7.86
N LEU A 171 2.94 0.84 -8.76
CA LEU A 171 1.67 0.19 -9.03
C LEU A 171 1.10 -0.52 -7.78
N THR A 172 1.96 -1.09 -6.94
CA THR A 172 1.55 -1.71 -5.68
C THR A 172 0.94 -0.66 -4.73
N VAL A 173 1.56 0.52 -4.64
CA VAL A 173 1.05 1.62 -3.80
C VAL A 173 -0.26 2.20 -4.36
N TYR A 174 -0.38 2.34 -5.68
CA TYR A 174 -1.64 2.73 -6.31
C TYR A 174 -2.75 1.71 -6.03
N GLY A 175 -2.44 0.41 -6.08
CA GLY A 175 -3.37 -0.66 -5.74
C GLY A 175 -3.99 -0.52 -4.35
N ARG A 176 -3.27 0.02 -3.37
CA ARG A 176 -3.78 0.35 -2.04
C ARG A 176 -4.92 1.38 -2.10
N PHE A 177 -4.78 2.46 -2.91
CA PHE A 177 -5.85 3.46 -3.05
C PHE A 177 -7.10 2.85 -3.69
N PHE A 178 -6.94 2.01 -4.72
CA PHE A 178 -8.08 1.30 -5.30
C PHE A 178 -8.79 0.41 -4.29
N LYS A 179 -8.03 -0.32 -3.45
CA LYS A 179 -8.63 -1.10 -2.35
C LYS A 179 -9.42 -0.20 -1.39
N LEU A 180 -8.84 0.94 -0.94
CA LEU A 180 -9.52 1.89 -0.06
C LEU A 180 -10.83 2.39 -0.67
N TYR A 181 -10.83 2.75 -1.95
CA TYR A 181 -12.03 3.20 -2.65
C TYR A 181 -13.11 2.13 -2.74
N LEU A 182 -12.73 0.91 -3.11
CA LEU A 182 -13.67 -0.21 -3.18
C LEU A 182 -14.29 -0.52 -1.82
N TYR A 183 -13.49 -0.60 -0.77
CA TYR A 183 -14.01 -0.79 0.59
C TYR A 183 -14.96 0.34 0.99
N THR A 184 -14.58 1.59 0.74
CA THR A 184 -15.40 2.76 1.10
C THR A 184 -16.73 2.78 0.33
N ALA A 185 -16.71 2.48 -0.96
CA ALA A 185 -17.91 2.48 -1.79
C ALA A 185 -18.95 1.45 -1.30
N ILE A 186 -18.53 0.21 -0.98
CA ILE A 186 -19.42 -0.88 -0.61
C ILE A 186 -19.68 -1.01 0.91
N ALA A 187 -19.04 -0.18 1.73
CA ALA A 187 -19.07 -0.27 3.19
C ALA A 187 -20.46 -0.42 3.81
N PRO A 188 -21.54 0.26 3.36
CA PRO A 188 -22.85 0.15 3.99
C PRO A 188 -23.41 -1.28 4.02
N VAL A 189 -23.06 -2.11 3.03
CA VAL A 189 -23.56 -3.50 2.94
C VAL A 189 -22.97 -4.39 4.06
N PRO A 190 -21.64 -4.57 4.18
CA PRO A 190 -21.10 -5.37 5.27
C PRO A 190 -21.32 -4.75 6.66
N LEU A 191 -21.36 -3.41 6.77
CA LEU A 191 -21.63 -2.76 8.04
C LEU A 191 -23.06 -3.02 8.53
N SER A 192 -24.05 -3.22 7.65
CA SER A 192 -25.42 -3.57 8.02
C SER A 192 -25.53 -4.91 8.76
N THR A 193 -24.56 -5.82 8.57
CA THR A 193 -24.55 -7.14 9.21
C THR A 193 -24.34 -7.08 10.74
N PHE A 194 -23.91 -5.95 11.28
CA PHE A 194 -23.81 -5.75 12.73
C PHE A 194 -25.18 -5.81 13.45
N ALA A 195 -26.27 -5.61 12.72
CA ALA A 195 -27.63 -5.67 13.29
C ALA A 195 -28.01 -7.08 13.77
N GLY A 196 -27.51 -8.13 13.13
CA GLY A 196 -27.80 -9.52 13.48
C GLY A 196 -26.63 -10.21 14.18
N GLU A 197 -26.90 -10.91 15.29
CA GLU A 197 -25.85 -11.68 15.98
C GLU A 197 -25.19 -12.75 15.09
N PRO A 198 -25.94 -13.51 14.28
CA PRO A 198 -25.34 -14.53 13.41
C PRO A 198 -24.52 -13.98 12.25
N THR A 199 -24.74 -12.72 11.87
CA THR A 199 -24.10 -12.08 10.70
C THR A 199 -23.00 -11.11 11.09
N GLN A 200 -22.84 -10.79 12.35
CA GLN A 200 -21.87 -9.82 12.87
C GLN A 200 -20.42 -10.13 12.46
N SER A 201 -20.07 -11.41 12.34
CA SER A 201 -18.72 -11.83 11.93
C SER A 201 -18.31 -11.25 10.58
N VAL A 202 -19.24 -11.07 9.64
CA VAL A 202 -18.99 -10.47 8.32
C VAL A 202 -18.60 -9.00 8.46
N GLY A 203 -19.35 -8.23 9.27
CA GLY A 203 -19.03 -6.83 9.56
C GLY A 203 -17.68 -6.67 10.24
N ILE A 204 -17.36 -7.52 11.21
CA ILE A 204 -16.06 -7.52 11.90
C ILE A 204 -14.93 -7.83 10.91
N ALA A 205 -15.08 -8.85 10.08
CA ALA A 205 -14.09 -9.21 9.06
C ALA A 205 -13.89 -8.07 8.05
N PHE A 206 -14.96 -7.38 7.66
CA PHE A 206 -14.88 -6.21 6.79
C PHE A 206 -14.06 -5.07 7.43
N VAL A 207 -14.36 -4.69 8.69
CA VAL A 207 -13.63 -3.64 9.40
C VAL A 207 -12.16 -4.00 9.57
N LYS A 208 -11.86 -5.26 9.92
CA LYS A 208 -10.47 -5.76 9.98
C LYS A 208 -9.77 -5.66 8.63
N SER A 209 -10.44 -6.05 7.55
CA SER A 209 -9.89 -5.98 6.20
C SER A 209 -9.61 -4.55 5.76
N TYR A 210 -10.49 -3.62 6.08
CA TYR A 210 -10.27 -2.20 5.81
C TYR A 210 -9.11 -1.64 6.64
N ALA A 211 -9.06 -1.96 7.93
CA ALA A 211 -7.95 -1.60 8.79
C ALA A 211 -6.61 -2.15 8.25
N ALA A 212 -6.60 -3.39 7.76
CA ALA A 212 -5.43 -3.98 7.13
C ALA A 212 -4.94 -3.14 5.95
N VAL A 213 -5.84 -2.71 5.04
CA VAL A 213 -5.46 -1.86 3.90
C VAL A 213 -4.94 -0.48 4.36
N CYS A 214 -5.50 0.07 5.44
CA CYS A 214 -4.96 1.30 6.03
C CYS A 214 -3.53 1.09 6.54
N PHE A 215 -3.27 0.01 7.31
CA PHE A 215 -1.96 -0.31 7.88
C PHE A 215 -0.92 -0.75 6.85
N GLU A 216 -1.33 -1.18 5.65
CA GLU A 216 -0.41 -1.52 4.55
C GLU A 216 0.61 -0.39 4.30
N GLY A 217 0.18 0.89 4.40
CA GLY A 217 1.07 2.04 4.29
C GLY A 217 2.16 2.09 5.36
N ALA A 218 1.84 1.75 6.60
CA ALA A 218 2.82 1.72 7.70
C ALA A 218 3.88 0.64 7.48
N ILE A 219 3.47 -0.55 7.00
CA ILE A 219 4.42 -1.64 6.68
C ILE A 219 5.29 -1.28 5.48
N ILE A 220 4.75 -0.61 4.46
CA ILE A 220 5.55 -0.12 3.32
C ILE A 220 6.63 0.86 3.80
N VAL A 221 6.28 1.83 4.66
CA VAL A 221 7.25 2.78 5.22
C VAL A 221 8.33 2.06 6.02
N LEU A 222 7.95 1.14 6.91
CA LEU A 222 8.90 0.32 7.66
C LEU A 222 9.81 -0.48 6.74
N GLY A 223 9.26 -1.09 5.69
CA GLY A 223 10.03 -1.80 4.68
C GLY A 223 11.05 -0.90 3.98
N CYS A 224 10.65 0.31 3.59
CA CYS A 224 11.56 1.29 2.98
C CYS A 224 12.67 1.74 3.96
N ILE A 225 12.34 1.96 5.24
CA ILE A 225 13.32 2.34 6.27
C ILE A 225 14.33 1.21 6.52
N ILE A 226 13.85 -0.02 6.70
CA ILE A 226 14.72 -1.19 6.90
C ILE A 226 15.61 -1.40 5.68
N PHE A 227 15.03 -1.25 4.48
CA PHE A 227 15.78 -1.37 3.23
C PHE A 227 16.85 -0.29 3.08
N SER A 228 16.60 0.95 3.47
CA SER A 228 17.59 2.03 3.39
C SER A 228 18.82 1.73 4.26
N LEU A 229 18.64 1.07 5.40
CA LEU A 229 19.72 0.61 6.25
C LEU A 229 20.43 -0.62 5.65
N PHE A 230 19.68 -1.54 5.06
CA PHE A 230 20.24 -2.71 4.37
C PHE A 230 21.08 -2.32 3.15
N ALA A 231 20.60 -1.38 2.34
CA ALA A 231 21.26 -0.89 1.14
C ALA A 231 22.24 0.26 1.38
N SER A 232 22.54 0.60 2.64
CA SER A 232 23.48 1.68 2.98
C SER A 232 24.92 1.41 2.56
N THR A 233 25.26 0.13 2.31
CA THR A 233 26.54 -0.25 1.74
C THR A 233 26.40 -0.26 0.21
N PRO A 234 27.09 0.65 -0.52
CA PRO A 234 27.02 0.64 -1.97
C PRO A 234 27.58 -0.69 -2.52
N PRO A 235 27.08 -1.14 -3.68
CA PRO A 235 27.61 -2.33 -4.34
C PRO A 235 29.12 -2.25 -4.51
N VAL A 236 29.82 -3.36 -4.21
CA VAL A 236 31.28 -3.39 -4.25
C VAL A 236 31.75 -3.34 -5.70
N VAL A 237 32.46 -2.27 -6.06
CA VAL A 237 33.12 -2.17 -7.37
C VAL A 237 34.38 -3.02 -7.35
N GLN A 238 34.46 -4.05 -8.18
CA GLN A 238 35.64 -4.93 -8.26
C GLN A 238 36.78 -4.25 -9.04
N SER A 239 37.66 -3.60 -8.32
CA SER A 239 38.87 -2.97 -8.91
C SER A 239 39.74 -4.03 -9.54
N GLY A 240 40.09 -3.86 -10.86
CA GLY A 240 40.96 -4.75 -11.62
C GLY A 240 40.23 -5.79 -12.51
N ALA A 241 38.90 -5.83 -12.51
CA ALA A 241 38.12 -6.58 -13.49
C ALA A 241 38.00 -5.80 -14.81
N THR A 242 37.60 -6.50 -15.90
CA THR A 242 37.23 -5.79 -17.13
C THR A 242 36.03 -4.89 -16.90
N ALA A 243 35.92 -3.77 -17.62
CA ALA A 243 34.82 -2.82 -17.47
C ALA A 243 33.44 -3.50 -17.59
N VAL A 244 33.30 -4.45 -18.53
CA VAL A 244 32.05 -5.23 -18.69
C VAL A 244 31.72 -6.04 -17.44
N THR A 245 32.70 -6.72 -16.83
CA THR A 245 32.49 -7.51 -15.61
C THR A 245 32.16 -6.61 -14.42
N MET A 246 32.85 -5.47 -14.31
CA MET A 246 32.59 -4.48 -13.24
C MET A 246 31.18 -3.94 -13.30
N VAL A 247 30.72 -3.48 -14.47
CA VAL A 247 29.40 -2.96 -14.69
C VAL A 247 28.30 -4.04 -14.49
N TRP A 248 28.57 -5.26 -15.00
CA TRP A 248 27.67 -6.39 -14.82
C TRP A 248 27.45 -6.73 -13.34
N SER A 249 28.52 -6.82 -12.56
CA SER A 249 28.44 -7.10 -11.13
C SER A 249 27.71 -6.00 -10.38
N TYR A 250 28.02 -4.74 -10.68
CA TYR A 250 27.36 -3.58 -10.08
C TYR A 250 25.87 -3.55 -10.38
N VAL A 251 25.48 -3.67 -11.66
CA VAL A 251 24.07 -3.67 -12.10
C VAL A 251 23.32 -4.86 -11.50
N GLY A 252 23.95 -6.03 -11.45
CA GLY A 252 23.35 -7.24 -10.87
C GLY A 252 23.05 -7.07 -9.37
N GLU A 253 23.98 -6.54 -8.59
CA GLU A 253 23.78 -6.27 -7.17
C GLU A 253 22.75 -5.16 -6.92
N LEU A 254 22.78 -4.11 -7.73
CA LEU A 254 21.81 -3.03 -7.69
C LEU A 254 20.39 -3.54 -7.96
N VAL A 255 20.19 -4.32 -9.03
CA VAL A 255 18.90 -4.93 -9.38
C VAL A 255 18.43 -5.88 -8.28
N PHE A 256 19.35 -6.66 -7.69
CA PHE A 256 19.02 -7.53 -6.56
C PHE A 256 18.50 -6.74 -5.36
N ASN A 257 19.18 -5.66 -4.99
CA ASN A 257 18.72 -4.80 -3.89
C ASN A 257 17.34 -4.19 -4.19
N MET A 258 17.12 -3.71 -5.42
CA MET A 258 15.81 -3.20 -5.83
C MET A 258 14.73 -4.27 -5.79
N LEU A 259 15.03 -5.52 -6.18
CA LEU A 259 14.10 -6.66 -6.06
C LEU A 259 13.71 -6.94 -4.61
N VAL A 260 14.67 -6.85 -3.68
CA VAL A 260 14.41 -7.01 -2.24
C VAL A 260 13.41 -5.96 -1.75
N LEU A 261 13.58 -4.69 -2.13
CA LEU A 261 12.65 -3.62 -1.76
C LEU A 261 11.25 -3.83 -2.36
N VAL A 262 11.18 -4.13 -3.66
CA VAL A 262 9.91 -4.40 -4.34
C VAL A 262 9.20 -5.60 -3.71
N GLY A 263 9.96 -6.64 -3.36
CA GLY A 263 9.45 -7.80 -2.63
C GLY A 263 8.87 -7.43 -1.26
N ALA A 264 9.59 -6.62 -0.49
CA ALA A 264 9.12 -6.13 0.81
C ALA A 264 7.82 -5.31 0.70
N ILE A 265 7.74 -4.41 -0.27
CA ILE A 265 6.53 -3.62 -0.52
C ILE A 265 5.35 -4.51 -0.93
N LYS A 266 5.57 -5.51 -1.79
CA LYS A 266 4.52 -6.47 -2.19
C LYS A 266 4.04 -7.36 -1.04
N MET A 267 4.92 -7.71 -0.12
CA MET A 267 4.55 -8.52 1.06
C MET A 267 3.74 -7.73 2.09
N ALA A 268 3.71 -6.40 2.03
CA ALA A 268 3.05 -5.57 3.04
C ALA A 268 1.58 -5.93 3.25
N ASP A 269 0.81 -6.15 2.18
CA ASP A 269 -0.60 -6.57 2.27
C ASP A 269 -0.75 -7.91 3.02
N ARG A 270 0.11 -8.89 2.71
CA ARG A 270 0.08 -10.20 3.37
C ARG A 270 0.43 -10.11 4.84
N VAL A 271 1.50 -9.40 5.17
CA VAL A 271 1.96 -9.21 6.57
C VAL A 271 0.86 -8.59 7.42
N VAL A 272 0.20 -7.54 6.93
CA VAL A 272 -0.87 -6.89 7.68
C VAL A 272 -2.08 -7.80 7.84
N ARG A 273 -2.47 -8.56 6.80
CA ARG A 273 -3.58 -9.52 6.90
C ARG A 273 -3.30 -10.59 7.93
N GLU A 274 -2.11 -11.16 7.94
CA GLU A 274 -1.69 -12.14 8.95
C GLU A 274 -1.72 -11.53 10.37
N MET A 275 -1.28 -10.28 10.54
CA MET A 275 -1.36 -9.57 11.84
C MET A 275 -2.80 -9.34 12.31
N MET A 276 -3.74 -9.12 11.38
CA MET A 276 -5.16 -8.89 11.70
C MET A 276 -5.96 -10.20 11.88
N GLY A 277 -5.32 -11.35 11.65
CA GLY A 277 -5.98 -12.66 11.72
C GLY A 277 -7.00 -12.85 10.60
N LEU A 278 -6.62 -12.51 9.38
CA LEU A 278 -7.40 -12.60 8.14
C LEU A 278 -6.82 -13.65 7.21
#